data_7fc66b2d04f0e5d65bc89816b5001ae4
#
_entry.id   7fc66b2d04f0e5d65bc89816b5001ae4
#
_cell.length_a   1.000
_cell.length_b   1.000
_cell.length_c   1.000
_cell.angle_alpha   90.00
_cell.angle_beta   90.00
_cell.angle_gamma   90.00
#
_symmetry.space_group_name_H-M   'P 1'
#
loop_
_entity.id
_entity.type
_entity.pdbx_description
1 polymer ?
#
loop_
_entity_poly.entity_id
_entity_poly.type
_entity_poly.pdbx_seq_one_letter_code
_entity_poly.pdbx_strand_id
1 'polypeptide(L)'
;MLVSLHIENIAVIEKADIVFDSGLNVLTGETGAGKSIVIDSINAVLGERIRRDLVRTGSAQAHVSALFTGISEEAAARLGEMGFEPDEDGTWLIQRSISSEGKGSCRINGRPATVAMLRTVGRMLVNIHGQHENQALLAPEKHVEYLDRLGGLLPVRAVYETAYRRYCDIRHRLKKVDMDETLKERRLDLLRFQLEEIEGAALRPGEEETLLSQRTLYRNAERVASSLQTARAALSGDEETGGAIAALSGAASSLADAGRFMQELQPVSQRVEGLLYELEECAEDLRSYADQLDFDAEDLERTESRLGIIRRLTTKYGGSEEAALEFLEQARQELETIEMSDELAARLRAELETAREDLIAAAEKLTTARRDAAALFTRRVGEELAFLDMPGVTLEVSMESAPLTAVGGDRVEFLIAANPGEPAKPISRIASGGELSRIMLAMKSVLAEVDDIDTLVFDEVDTGISGRAALKVGIKLRQTAKNRQILCVTHLAQIAAQAHHHLLIAKQVRDGRTYTQVAPLDEEGRELELARIIGGEVSEAARVAAREMLSQM
;
A
#
# COMPACT_ATOMS: atom_id res chain seq x y z
N MET A 1 -3.39 -14.44 -6.49
CA MET A 1 -2.64 -15.21 -5.47
C MET A 1 -1.15 -14.91 -5.50
N LEU A 2 -0.41 -15.12 -4.41
CA LEU A 2 1.04 -14.97 -4.31
C LEU A 2 1.74 -16.19 -4.92
N VAL A 3 2.53 -15.99 -5.97
CA VAL A 3 3.23 -17.09 -6.67
C VAL A 3 4.62 -17.33 -6.10
N SER A 4 5.38 -16.24 -5.87
CA SER A 4 6.72 -16.35 -5.33
C SER A 4 7.09 -15.16 -4.46
N LEU A 5 7.99 -15.42 -3.52
CA LEU A 5 8.58 -14.42 -2.64
C LEU A 5 10.10 -14.58 -2.69
N HIS A 6 10.77 -13.55 -3.15
CA HIS A 6 12.22 -13.45 -3.11
C HIS A 6 12.64 -12.55 -1.95
N ILE A 7 13.55 -13.03 -1.14
CA ILE A 7 14.07 -12.35 0.06
C ILE A 7 15.58 -12.27 -0.04
N GLU A 8 16.15 -11.10 0.19
CA GLU A 8 17.59 -10.89 0.18
C GLU A 8 18.02 -9.97 1.33
N ASN A 9 19.00 -10.43 2.11
CA ASN A 9 19.61 -9.70 3.24
C ASN A 9 18.62 -9.26 4.34
N ILE A 10 17.68 -10.14 4.70
CA ILE A 10 16.74 -9.90 5.80
C ILE A 10 17.08 -10.77 7.01
N ALA A 11 17.39 -10.17 8.12
CA ALA A 11 17.74 -10.81 9.39
C ALA A 11 18.76 -11.96 9.20
N VAL A 12 18.36 -13.21 9.42
CA VAL A 12 19.21 -14.40 9.22
C VAL A 12 19.11 -14.98 7.79
N ILE A 13 18.24 -14.44 6.94
CA ILE A 13 18.10 -14.84 5.55
C ILE A 13 19.05 -14.00 4.70
N GLU A 14 20.02 -14.62 4.06
CA GLU A 14 20.87 -13.98 3.07
C GLU A 14 20.15 -13.92 1.72
N LYS A 15 19.67 -15.07 1.27
CA LYS A 15 18.89 -15.21 0.06
C LYS A 15 17.93 -16.39 0.17
N ALA A 16 16.66 -16.16 -0.17
CA ALA A 16 15.66 -17.21 -0.28
C ALA A 16 14.71 -16.91 -1.43
N ASP A 17 14.46 -17.94 -2.24
CA ASP A 17 13.44 -17.94 -3.29
C ASP A 17 12.36 -18.94 -2.87
N ILE A 18 11.18 -18.47 -2.54
CA ILE A 18 10.07 -19.29 -2.04
C ILE A 18 8.98 -19.29 -3.11
N VAL A 19 8.61 -20.45 -3.57
CA VAL A 19 7.48 -20.64 -4.49
C VAL A 19 6.30 -21.16 -3.70
N PHE A 20 5.15 -20.52 -3.86
CA PHE A 20 3.88 -20.92 -3.27
C PHE A 20 2.97 -21.46 -4.35
N ASP A 21 2.13 -22.40 -3.97
CA ASP A 21 1.13 -22.96 -4.86
C ASP A 21 -0.29 -22.61 -4.39
N SER A 22 -1.30 -22.97 -5.17
CA SER A 22 -2.69 -22.86 -4.77
C SER A 22 -2.98 -23.76 -3.56
N GLY A 23 -4.03 -23.44 -2.80
CA GLY A 23 -4.43 -24.23 -1.64
C GLY A 23 -3.62 -23.91 -0.38
N LEU A 24 -3.42 -24.90 0.48
CA LEU A 24 -2.78 -24.74 1.80
C LEU A 24 -1.28 -24.96 1.71
N ASN A 25 -0.52 -23.88 1.84
CA ASN A 25 0.94 -23.87 1.97
C ASN A 25 1.29 -23.81 3.46
N VAL A 26 1.99 -24.80 3.97
CA VAL A 26 2.40 -24.80 5.38
C VAL A 26 3.92 -24.67 5.48
N LEU A 27 4.35 -23.77 6.34
CA LEU A 27 5.75 -23.51 6.64
C LEU A 27 6.08 -24.07 8.03
N THR A 28 6.98 -25.06 8.08
CA THR A 28 7.51 -25.61 9.34
C THR A 28 9.01 -25.32 9.46
N GLY A 29 9.59 -25.64 10.60
CA GLY A 29 11.01 -25.49 10.88
C GLY A 29 11.28 -25.27 12.35
N GLU A 30 12.54 -25.25 12.75
CA GLU A 30 12.95 -25.01 14.13
C GLU A 30 12.56 -23.63 14.65
N THR A 31 12.41 -23.50 15.97
CA THR A 31 12.18 -22.21 16.61
C THR A 31 13.36 -21.26 16.33
N GLY A 32 13.05 -20.06 15.85
CA GLY A 32 14.09 -19.09 15.44
C GLY A 32 14.76 -19.41 14.08
N ALA A 33 14.26 -20.38 13.29
CA ALA A 33 14.80 -20.68 11.95
C ALA A 33 14.45 -19.63 10.89
N GLY A 34 13.62 -18.66 11.19
CA GLY A 34 13.24 -17.61 10.23
C GLY A 34 11.79 -17.65 9.78
N LYS A 35 10.93 -18.46 10.41
CA LYS A 35 9.48 -18.52 10.09
C LYS A 35 8.82 -17.14 10.12
N SER A 36 8.97 -16.41 11.21
CA SER A 36 8.42 -15.04 11.35
C SER A 36 9.07 -14.07 10.36
N ILE A 37 10.33 -14.32 9.95
CA ILE A 37 11.03 -13.46 8.97
C ILE A 37 10.38 -13.56 7.58
N VAL A 38 9.85 -14.73 7.20
CA VAL A 38 9.11 -14.88 5.95
C VAL A 38 7.84 -14.02 5.99
N ILE A 39 7.10 -14.06 7.10
CA ILE A 39 5.91 -13.21 7.30
C ILE A 39 6.28 -11.72 7.34
N ASP A 40 7.36 -11.37 8.06
CA ASP A 40 7.88 -9.99 8.08
C ASP A 40 8.28 -9.51 6.68
N SER A 41 8.80 -10.41 5.84
CA SER A 41 9.14 -10.11 4.45
C SER A 41 7.88 -9.87 3.60
N ILE A 42 6.83 -10.66 3.79
CA ILE A 42 5.53 -10.43 3.15
C ILE A 42 4.96 -9.07 3.63
N ASN A 43 4.95 -8.80 4.92
CA ASN A 43 4.54 -7.50 5.48
C ASN A 43 5.36 -6.35 4.88
N ALA A 44 6.66 -6.57 4.73
CA ALA A 44 7.57 -5.60 4.15
C ALA A 44 7.16 -5.22 2.73
N VAL A 45 6.99 -6.19 1.84
CA VAL A 45 6.67 -5.95 0.43
C VAL A 45 5.26 -5.38 0.25
N LEU A 46 4.33 -5.66 1.17
CA LEU A 46 2.98 -5.11 1.18
C LEU A 46 2.88 -3.69 1.75
N GLY A 47 4.00 -3.06 2.11
CA GLY A 47 4.01 -1.66 2.53
C GLY A 47 3.82 -1.43 4.03
N GLU A 48 3.83 -2.47 4.86
CA GLU A 48 3.75 -2.31 6.31
C GLU A 48 5.04 -1.69 6.90
N ARG A 49 4.92 -1.18 8.13
CA ARG A 49 6.04 -0.52 8.80
C ARG A 49 7.11 -1.55 9.17
N ILE A 50 8.33 -1.32 8.71
CA ILE A 50 9.47 -2.21 8.95
C ILE A 50 10.35 -1.63 10.04
N ARG A 51 10.87 -2.52 10.90
CA ARG A 51 11.90 -2.19 11.90
C ARG A 51 13.27 -2.17 11.21
N ARG A 52 14.14 -1.26 11.62
CA ARG A 52 15.49 -1.10 11.02
C ARG A 52 16.38 -2.32 11.24
N ASP A 53 16.13 -3.06 12.31
CA ASP A 53 16.84 -4.30 12.67
C ASP A 53 16.51 -5.48 11.73
N LEU A 54 15.57 -5.30 10.80
CA LEU A 54 15.25 -6.30 9.79
C LEU A 54 16.36 -6.45 8.73
N VAL A 55 17.15 -5.41 8.47
CA VAL A 55 18.29 -5.49 7.53
C VAL A 55 19.39 -6.34 8.17
N ARG A 56 19.88 -7.36 7.42
CA ARG A 56 20.93 -8.27 7.87
C ARG A 56 22.17 -7.52 8.32
N THR A 57 22.68 -7.86 9.50
CA THR A 57 23.90 -7.26 10.04
C THR A 57 25.08 -7.44 9.08
N GLY A 58 25.69 -6.32 8.70
CA GLY A 58 26.79 -6.28 7.74
C GLY A 58 26.37 -6.09 6.27
N SER A 59 25.05 -6.04 5.98
CA SER A 59 24.54 -5.71 4.66
C SER A 59 24.10 -4.24 4.60
N ALA A 60 24.36 -3.59 3.47
CA ALA A 60 23.98 -2.20 3.27
C ALA A 60 22.47 -2.05 2.96
N GLN A 61 21.87 -3.09 2.39
CA GLN A 61 20.50 -3.08 1.89
C GLN A 61 19.87 -4.46 1.96
N ALA A 62 18.59 -4.51 2.29
CA ALA A 62 17.72 -5.66 2.14
C ALA A 62 16.78 -5.48 0.95
N HIS A 63 16.39 -6.57 0.30
CA HIS A 63 15.46 -6.55 -0.82
C HIS A 63 14.41 -7.64 -0.66
N VAL A 64 13.16 -7.28 -0.93
CA VAL A 64 12.04 -8.24 -1.02
C VAL A 64 11.28 -7.98 -2.30
N SER A 65 10.94 -9.06 -3.01
CA SER A 65 10.01 -8.99 -4.11
C SER A 65 8.98 -10.11 -4.02
N ALA A 66 7.74 -9.79 -4.38
CA ALA A 66 6.61 -10.71 -4.39
C ALA A 66 5.93 -10.66 -5.76
N LEU A 67 5.70 -11.84 -6.35
CA LEU A 67 5.02 -11.99 -7.62
C LEU A 67 3.59 -12.48 -7.36
N PHE A 68 2.62 -11.74 -7.90
CA PHE A 68 1.20 -12.07 -7.82
C PHE A 68 0.62 -12.35 -9.20
N THR A 69 -0.35 -13.27 -9.25
CA THR A 69 -1.14 -13.58 -10.45
C THR A 69 -2.61 -13.74 -10.09
N GLY A 70 -3.50 -13.58 -11.06
CA GLY A 70 -4.94 -13.78 -10.88
C GLY A 70 -5.52 -12.94 -9.74
N ILE A 71 -5.13 -11.65 -9.65
CA ILE A 71 -5.68 -10.72 -8.66
C ILE A 71 -7.12 -10.34 -9.02
N SER A 72 -7.92 -9.93 -8.04
CA SER A 72 -9.30 -9.52 -8.26
C SER A 72 -9.42 -8.33 -9.24
N GLU A 73 -10.53 -8.23 -9.96
CA GLU A 73 -10.79 -7.10 -10.87
C GLU A 73 -10.76 -5.75 -10.14
N GLU A 74 -11.22 -5.70 -8.88
CA GLU A 74 -11.18 -4.50 -8.04
C GLU A 74 -9.72 -4.09 -7.75
N ALA A 75 -8.86 -5.04 -7.39
CA ALA A 75 -7.44 -4.77 -7.15
C ALA A 75 -6.73 -4.33 -8.44
N ALA A 76 -7.03 -4.97 -9.57
CA ALA A 76 -6.47 -4.59 -10.87
C ALA A 76 -6.93 -3.18 -11.31
N ALA A 77 -8.21 -2.86 -11.15
CA ALA A 77 -8.75 -1.53 -11.44
C ALA A 77 -8.08 -0.45 -10.57
N ARG A 78 -7.91 -0.73 -9.28
CA ARG A 78 -7.26 0.20 -8.35
C ARG A 78 -5.79 0.45 -8.67
N LEU A 79 -5.07 -0.59 -9.10
CA LEU A 79 -3.70 -0.47 -9.61
C LEU A 79 -3.66 0.38 -10.89
N GLY A 80 -4.62 0.17 -11.79
CA GLY A 80 -4.79 0.98 -13.01
C GLY A 80 -5.01 2.46 -12.72
N GLU A 81 -5.90 2.80 -11.77
CA GLU A 81 -6.12 4.18 -11.29
C GLU A 81 -4.85 4.84 -10.73
N MET A 82 -3.96 4.03 -10.14
CA MET A 82 -2.66 4.50 -9.64
C MET A 82 -1.58 4.57 -10.73
N GLY A 83 -1.90 4.26 -11.99
CA GLY A 83 -0.98 4.31 -13.13
C GLY A 83 -0.08 3.08 -13.28
N PHE A 84 -0.45 1.95 -12.67
CA PHE A 84 0.27 0.67 -12.83
C PHE A 84 -0.47 -0.25 -13.79
N GLU A 85 0.28 -1.00 -14.58
CA GLU A 85 -0.22 -1.98 -15.53
C GLU A 85 0.37 -3.36 -15.22
N PRO A 86 -0.36 -4.45 -15.47
CA PRO A 86 0.19 -5.79 -15.36
C PRO A 86 1.32 -6.00 -16.37
N ASP A 87 2.16 -6.99 -16.13
CA ASP A 87 3.12 -7.46 -17.12
C ASP A 87 2.41 -8.22 -18.25
N GLU A 88 3.11 -8.54 -19.35
CA GLU A 88 2.56 -9.22 -20.54
C GLU A 88 1.79 -10.51 -20.19
N ASP A 89 2.22 -11.21 -19.14
CA ASP A 89 1.60 -12.44 -18.62
C ASP A 89 0.47 -12.19 -17.60
N GLY A 90 0.05 -10.94 -17.40
CA GLY A 90 -0.98 -10.58 -16.41
C GLY A 90 -0.48 -10.64 -14.96
N THR A 91 0.83 -10.68 -14.75
CA THR A 91 1.45 -10.77 -13.43
C THR A 91 1.76 -9.40 -12.82
N TRP A 92 1.87 -9.37 -11.50
CA TRP A 92 2.18 -8.18 -10.71
C TRP A 92 3.39 -8.42 -9.83
N LEU A 93 4.50 -7.75 -10.13
CA LEU A 93 5.72 -7.81 -9.35
C LEU A 93 5.81 -6.60 -8.41
N ILE A 94 5.71 -6.85 -7.13
CA ILE A 94 5.87 -5.84 -6.09
C ILE A 94 7.25 -5.99 -5.48
N GLN A 95 8.00 -4.90 -5.37
CA GLN A 95 9.37 -4.90 -4.89
C GLN A 95 9.58 -3.80 -3.86
N ARG A 96 10.32 -4.11 -2.81
CA ARG A 96 10.75 -3.16 -1.79
C ARG A 96 12.20 -3.37 -1.41
N SER A 97 12.98 -2.30 -1.44
CA SER A 97 14.35 -2.26 -0.95
C SER A 97 14.43 -1.36 0.28
N ILE A 98 15.25 -1.76 1.25
CA ILE A 98 15.40 -1.07 2.53
C ILE A 98 16.88 -0.97 2.84
N SER A 99 17.40 0.25 3.03
CA SER A 99 18.79 0.43 3.46
C SER A 99 18.91 0.38 4.98
N SER A 100 20.09 0.05 5.48
CA SER A 100 20.43 0.08 6.91
C SER A 100 20.23 1.47 7.54
N GLU A 101 20.26 2.54 6.73
CA GLU A 101 19.98 3.93 7.15
C GLU A 101 18.48 4.24 7.25
N GLY A 102 17.60 3.31 6.84
CA GLY A 102 16.15 3.47 6.86
C GLY A 102 15.56 4.17 5.64
N LYS A 103 16.37 4.44 4.60
CA LYS A 103 15.87 4.85 3.29
C LYS A 103 15.42 3.60 2.53
N GLY A 104 14.35 3.72 1.75
CA GLY A 104 13.84 2.60 0.96
C GLY A 104 13.27 3.05 -0.37
N SER A 105 13.20 2.12 -1.31
CA SER A 105 12.51 2.30 -2.58
C SER A 105 11.47 1.21 -2.77
N CYS A 106 10.37 1.56 -3.42
CA CYS A 106 9.30 0.65 -3.75
C CYS A 106 9.06 0.69 -5.25
N ARG A 107 8.70 -0.46 -5.83
CA ARG A 107 8.34 -0.56 -7.24
C ARG A 107 7.19 -1.54 -7.43
N ILE A 108 6.35 -1.27 -8.42
CA ILE A 108 5.31 -2.18 -8.92
C ILE A 108 5.54 -2.29 -10.43
N ASN A 109 5.77 -3.51 -10.93
CA ASN A 109 6.14 -3.80 -12.33
C ASN A 109 7.23 -2.84 -12.86
N GLY A 110 8.31 -2.68 -12.08
CA GLY A 110 9.44 -1.81 -12.42
C GLY A 110 9.20 -0.31 -12.26
N ARG A 111 7.96 0.17 -12.18
CA ARG A 111 7.63 1.60 -11.98
C ARG A 111 7.78 1.99 -10.50
N PRO A 112 8.32 3.17 -10.19
CA PRO A 112 8.44 3.65 -8.82
C PRO A 112 7.07 3.79 -8.14
N ALA A 113 6.99 3.37 -6.87
CA ALA A 113 5.80 3.48 -6.05
C ALA A 113 6.13 4.06 -4.66
N THR A 114 5.13 4.56 -3.94
CA THR A 114 5.27 4.96 -2.54
C THR A 114 4.89 3.83 -1.60
N VAL A 115 5.36 3.87 -0.35
CA VAL A 115 4.95 2.91 0.70
C VAL A 115 3.44 2.96 0.95
N ALA A 116 2.82 4.14 0.83
CA ALA A 116 1.37 4.29 0.97
C ALA A 116 0.61 3.56 -0.15
N MET A 117 1.08 3.66 -1.40
CA MET A 117 0.52 2.90 -2.53
C MET A 117 0.65 1.39 -2.30
N LEU A 118 1.84 0.91 -1.90
CA LEU A 118 2.04 -0.50 -1.56
C LEU A 118 1.06 -0.98 -0.49
N ARG A 119 0.85 -0.18 0.56
CA ARG A 119 -0.08 -0.54 1.65
C ARG A 119 -1.52 -0.60 1.17
N THR A 120 -1.95 0.32 0.33
CA THR A 120 -3.31 0.30 -0.25
C THR A 120 -3.52 -0.95 -1.09
N VAL A 121 -2.59 -1.25 -2.00
CA VAL A 121 -2.63 -2.43 -2.86
C VAL A 121 -2.46 -3.72 -2.06
N GLY A 122 -1.51 -3.74 -1.13
CA GLY A 122 -1.20 -4.90 -0.30
C GLY A 122 -2.41 -5.45 0.45
N ARG A 123 -3.26 -4.56 0.97
CA ARG A 123 -4.51 -4.92 1.66
C ARG A 123 -5.57 -5.56 0.76
N MET A 124 -5.45 -5.40 -0.55
CA MET A 124 -6.35 -6.02 -1.54
C MET A 124 -5.79 -7.35 -2.06
N LEU A 125 -4.49 -7.59 -1.90
CA LEU A 125 -3.81 -8.79 -2.42
C LEU A 125 -3.66 -9.89 -1.37
N VAL A 126 -3.34 -9.51 -0.13
CA VAL A 126 -3.05 -10.45 0.96
C VAL A 126 -3.69 -9.97 2.25
N ASN A 127 -4.36 -10.87 2.93
CA ASN A 127 -4.84 -10.66 4.30
C ASN A 127 -3.98 -11.49 5.26
N ILE A 128 -3.22 -10.79 6.14
CA ILE A 128 -2.28 -11.42 7.07
C ILE A 128 -2.93 -11.53 8.45
N HIS A 129 -3.14 -12.73 8.91
CA HIS A 129 -3.75 -13.05 10.19
C HIS A 129 -2.66 -13.38 11.23
N GLY A 130 -2.02 -12.35 11.80
CA GLY A 130 -0.97 -12.46 12.82
C GLY A 130 -1.27 -11.61 14.05
N GLN A 131 -0.30 -11.54 14.99
CA GLN A 131 -0.43 -10.81 16.27
C GLN A 131 -0.87 -9.34 16.12
N HIS A 132 -0.52 -8.68 15.00
CA HIS A 132 -0.85 -7.27 14.77
C HIS A 132 -2.21 -7.04 14.10
N GLU A 133 -2.77 -8.01 13.39
CA GLU A 133 -4.06 -7.87 12.72
C GLU A 133 -5.26 -8.42 13.49
N ASN A 134 -5.02 -9.19 14.53
CA ASN A 134 -6.06 -9.44 15.54
C ASN A 134 -6.65 -8.13 16.07
N GLN A 135 -5.90 -7.01 15.96
CA GLN A 135 -6.36 -5.67 16.31
C GLN A 135 -7.55 -5.17 15.48
N ALA A 136 -7.70 -5.55 14.21
CA ALA A 136 -8.82 -5.09 13.37
C ALA A 136 -10.17 -5.71 13.78
N LEU A 137 -10.19 -7.01 14.10
CA LEU A 137 -11.38 -7.68 14.66
C LEU A 137 -11.61 -7.34 16.15
N LEU A 138 -10.58 -6.84 16.84
CA LEU A 138 -10.69 -6.33 18.21
C LEU A 138 -11.14 -4.87 18.24
N ALA A 139 -11.20 -4.17 17.09
CA ALA A 139 -11.56 -2.77 16.94
C ALA A 139 -13.07 -2.63 16.65
N PRO A 140 -13.90 -2.19 17.62
CA PRO A 140 -15.36 -2.13 17.48
C PRO A 140 -15.82 -1.29 16.28
N GLU A 141 -15.04 -0.28 15.90
CA GLU A 141 -15.33 0.58 14.75
C GLU A 141 -15.32 -0.14 13.39
N LYS A 142 -14.72 -1.34 13.33
CA LYS A 142 -14.68 -2.17 12.13
C LYS A 142 -15.79 -3.24 12.07
N HIS A 143 -16.44 -3.51 13.18
CA HIS A 143 -17.42 -4.58 13.28
C HIS A 143 -18.60 -4.39 12.34
N VAL A 144 -19.07 -3.16 12.17
CA VAL A 144 -20.15 -2.85 11.23
C VAL A 144 -19.75 -3.14 9.77
N GLU A 145 -18.50 -2.91 9.39
CA GLU A 145 -18.00 -3.17 8.04
C GLU A 145 -17.94 -4.68 7.75
N TYR A 146 -17.45 -5.46 8.71
CA TYR A 146 -17.46 -6.93 8.61
C TYR A 146 -18.88 -7.49 8.48
N LEU A 147 -19.82 -6.95 9.27
CA LEU A 147 -21.21 -7.36 9.23
C LEU A 147 -21.87 -7.02 7.89
N ASP A 148 -21.62 -5.81 7.37
CA ASP A 148 -22.17 -5.36 6.08
C ASP A 148 -21.65 -6.23 4.92
N ARG A 149 -20.38 -6.61 4.94
CA ARG A 149 -19.79 -7.51 3.94
C ARG A 149 -20.40 -8.91 4.03
N LEU A 150 -20.44 -9.49 5.23
CA LEU A 150 -21.00 -10.83 5.45
C LEU A 150 -22.44 -10.93 4.99
N GLY A 151 -23.25 -9.91 5.27
CA GLY A 151 -24.65 -9.86 4.85
C GLY A 151 -24.87 -9.52 3.39
N GLY A 152 -23.80 -9.19 2.62
CA GLY A 152 -23.94 -8.66 1.25
C GLY A 152 -24.68 -7.32 1.22
N LEU A 153 -24.57 -6.50 2.28
CA LEU A 153 -25.39 -5.29 2.48
C LEU A 153 -24.87 -4.06 1.76
N LEU A 154 -23.80 -4.17 0.98
CA LEU A 154 -23.23 -3.04 0.23
C LEU A 154 -24.27 -2.32 -0.64
N PRO A 155 -25.19 -3.00 -1.36
CA PRO A 155 -26.21 -2.31 -2.14
C PRO A 155 -27.23 -1.56 -1.26
N VAL A 156 -27.66 -2.15 -0.13
CA VAL A 156 -28.58 -1.50 0.82
C VAL A 156 -27.91 -0.29 1.48
N ARG A 157 -26.65 -0.44 1.84
CA ARG A 157 -25.83 0.64 2.39
C ARG A 157 -25.63 1.79 1.38
N ALA A 158 -25.40 1.48 0.11
CA ALA A 158 -25.28 2.52 -0.94
C ALA A 158 -26.55 3.37 -1.07
N VAL A 159 -27.75 2.76 -0.92
CA VAL A 159 -29.02 3.50 -0.88
C VAL A 159 -29.07 4.43 0.32
N TYR A 160 -28.69 3.95 1.51
CA TYR A 160 -28.60 4.76 2.72
C TYR A 160 -27.58 5.90 2.58
N GLU A 161 -26.38 5.62 2.10
CA GLU A 161 -25.34 6.63 1.89
C GLU A 161 -25.80 7.74 0.94
N THR A 162 -26.54 7.38 -0.10
CA THR A 162 -27.13 8.35 -1.04
C THR A 162 -28.15 9.25 -0.33
N ALA A 163 -29.06 8.67 0.47
CA ALA A 163 -30.03 9.41 1.25
C ALA A 163 -29.34 10.30 2.31
N TYR A 164 -28.31 9.79 2.97
CA TYR A 164 -27.53 10.55 3.97
C TYR A 164 -26.80 11.75 3.34
N ARG A 165 -26.15 11.55 2.20
CA ARG A 165 -25.48 12.63 1.46
C ARG A 165 -26.48 13.71 1.05
N ARG A 166 -27.64 13.30 0.50
CA ARG A 166 -28.71 14.22 0.13
C ARG A 166 -29.19 15.05 1.34
N TYR A 167 -29.47 14.38 2.46
CA TYR A 167 -29.86 15.05 3.71
C TYR A 167 -28.80 16.04 4.20
N CYS A 168 -27.53 15.62 4.21
CA CYS A 168 -26.41 16.47 4.64
C CYS A 168 -26.22 17.67 3.71
N ASP A 169 -26.37 17.50 2.39
CA ASP A 169 -26.27 18.57 1.41
C ASP A 169 -27.36 19.61 1.62
N ILE A 170 -28.62 19.18 1.69
CA ILE A 170 -29.77 20.09 1.92
C ILE A 170 -29.59 20.81 3.26
N ARG A 171 -29.20 20.11 4.33
CA ARG A 171 -28.96 20.69 5.64
C ARG A 171 -27.83 21.73 5.60
N HIS A 172 -26.77 21.45 4.84
CA HIS A 172 -25.65 22.36 4.67
C HIS A 172 -26.08 23.63 3.92
N ARG A 173 -26.84 23.49 2.82
CA ARG A 173 -27.41 24.59 2.03
C ARG A 173 -28.33 25.42 2.87
N LEU A 174 -29.23 24.79 3.63
CA LEU A 174 -30.15 25.52 4.54
C LEU A 174 -29.36 26.30 5.59
N LYS A 175 -28.32 25.71 6.20
CA LYS A 175 -27.49 26.43 7.19
C LYS A 175 -26.77 27.66 6.61
N LYS A 176 -26.45 27.66 5.31
CA LYS A 176 -25.84 28.83 4.65
C LYS A 176 -26.85 29.94 4.38
N VAL A 177 -28.09 29.57 4.13
CA VAL A 177 -29.20 30.54 3.89
C VAL A 177 -29.74 31.10 5.18
N ASP A 178 -29.74 30.32 6.27
CA ASP A 178 -30.31 30.69 7.60
C ASP A 178 -29.27 31.44 8.47
N MET A 179 -28.48 32.30 7.85
CA MET A 179 -27.47 33.10 8.53
C MET A 179 -28.08 34.45 9.05
N ASP A 180 -27.54 34.89 10.20
CA ASP A 180 -27.76 36.25 10.71
C ASP A 180 -27.36 37.30 9.66
N GLU A 181 -28.12 38.37 9.50
CA GLU A 181 -27.96 39.37 8.44
C GLU A 181 -26.55 39.97 8.41
N THR A 182 -25.96 40.21 9.59
CA THR A 182 -24.58 40.71 9.71
C THR A 182 -23.53 39.70 9.27
N LEU A 183 -23.79 38.40 9.50
CA LEU A 183 -22.93 37.33 9.05
C LEU A 183 -23.11 37.06 7.55
N LYS A 184 -24.30 37.28 7.03
CA LYS A 184 -24.65 37.17 5.62
C LYS A 184 -23.87 38.17 4.76
N GLU A 185 -23.87 39.44 5.14
CA GLU A 185 -23.12 40.49 4.43
C GLU A 185 -21.63 40.15 4.37
N ARG A 186 -21.02 39.78 5.51
CA ARG A 186 -19.61 39.37 5.56
C ARG A 186 -19.34 38.15 4.68
N ARG A 187 -20.28 37.20 4.62
CA ARG A 187 -20.14 36.02 3.80
C ARG A 187 -20.22 36.32 2.31
N LEU A 188 -21.13 37.24 1.94
CA LEU A 188 -21.25 37.73 0.55
C LEU A 188 -19.94 38.34 0.07
N ASP A 189 -19.33 39.21 0.88
CA ASP A 189 -18.06 39.86 0.54
C ASP A 189 -16.92 38.85 0.37
N LEU A 190 -16.85 37.86 1.28
CA LEU A 190 -15.84 36.81 1.19
C LEU A 190 -16.00 35.94 -0.06
N LEU A 191 -17.25 35.55 -0.37
CA LEU A 191 -17.54 34.73 -1.55
C LEU A 191 -17.19 35.46 -2.84
N ARG A 192 -17.55 36.77 -2.93
CA ARG A 192 -17.18 37.59 -4.10
C ARG A 192 -15.68 37.67 -4.28
N PHE A 193 -14.90 37.83 -3.20
CA PHE A 193 -13.45 37.82 -3.26
C PHE A 193 -12.89 36.48 -3.72
N GLN A 194 -13.39 35.33 -3.19
CA GLN A 194 -12.93 33.99 -3.56
C GLN A 194 -13.24 33.65 -5.01
N LEU A 195 -14.40 34.03 -5.50
CA LEU A 195 -14.80 33.89 -6.90
C LEU A 195 -13.83 34.64 -7.81
N GLU A 196 -13.58 35.93 -7.51
CA GLU A 196 -12.66 36.75 -8.31
C GLU A 196 -11.25 36.19 -8.34
N GLU A 197 -10.76 35.62 -7.22
CA GLU A 197 -9.43 35.02 -7.11
C GLU A 197 -9.29 33.77 -7.98
N ILE A 198 -10.26 32.83 -7.93
CA ILE A 198 -10.19 31.58 -8.71
C ILE A 198 -10.47 31.83 -10.19
N GLU A 199 -11.48 32.65 -10.50
CA GLU A 199 -11.83 33.01 -11.89
C GLU A 199 -10.70 33.77 -12.58
N GLY A 200 -10.08 34.72 -11.87
CA GLY A 200 -8.92 35.47 -12.39
C GLY A 200 -7.73 34.58 -12.70
N ALA A 201 -7.60 33.45 -12.03
CA ALA A 201 -6.54 32.48 -12.31
C ALA A 201 -6.81 31.57 -13.50
N ALA A 202 -8.07 31.43 -13.96
CA ALA A 202 -8.47 30.64 -15.12
C ALA A 202 -7.87 29.23 -15.12
N LEU A 203 -8.05 28.47 -14.00
CA LEU A 203 -7.55 27.10 -13.84
C LEU A 203 -8.18 26.16 -14.88
N ARG A 204 -7.39 25.20 -15.35
CA ARG A 204 -7.84 24.14 -16.27
C ARG A 204 -7.49 22.77 -15.69
N PRO A 205 -8.43 21.80 -15.71
CA PRO A 205 -8.14 20.44 -15.26
C PRO A 205 -6.94 19.82 -16.00
N GLY A 206 -6.00 19.24 -15.25
CA GLY A 206 -4.79 18.61 -15.81
C GLY A 206 -3.69 19.59 -16.24
N GLU A 207 -3.85 20.89 -15.95
CA GLU A 207 -2.84 21.91 -16.28
C GLU A 207 -1.56 21.70 -15.46
N GLU A 208 -1.69 21.34 -14.16
CA GLU A 208 -0.54 21.10 -13.29
C GLU A 208 0.34 19.96 -13.80
N GLU A 209 -0.26 18.84 -14.22
CA GLU A 209 0.49 17.69 -14.76
C GLU A 209 1.24 18.05 -16.04
N THR A 210 0.56 18.78 -16.94
CA THR A 210 1.16 19.26 -18.18
C THR A 210 2.36 20.19 -17.90
N LEU A 211 2.17 21.16 -17.00
CA LEU A 211 3.22 22.10 -16.64
C LEU A 211 4.36 21.45 -15.86
N LEU A 212 4.09 20.43 -15.02
CA LEU A 212 5.12 19.64 -14.35
C LEU A 212 6.00 18.90 -15.35
N SER A 213 5.40 18.36 -16.39
CA SER A 213 6.10 17.70 -17.48
C SER A 213 6.96 18.71 -18.25
N GLN A 214 6.38 19.87 -18.61
CA GLN A 214 7.08 20.97 -19.27
C GLN A 214 8.23 21.52 -18.40
N ARG A 215 7.99 21.76 -17.11
CA ARG A 215 9.02 22.19 -16.16
C ARG A 215 10.18 21.21 -16.12
N THR A 216 9.89 19.91 -16.15
CA THR A 216 10.93 18.87 -16.15
C THR A 216 11.78 18.96 -17.42
N LEU A 217 11.14 19.18 -18.58
CA LEU A 217 11.83 19.39 -19.84
C LEU A 217 12.68 20.66 -19.81
N TYR A 218 12.11 21.79 -19.41
CA TYR A 218 12.83 23.08 -19.33
C TYR A 218 13.98 23.04 -18.34
N ARG A 219 13.82 22.45 -17.15
CA ARG A 219 14.90 22.28 -16.17
C ARG A 219 16.03 21.39 -16.68
N ASN A 220 15.70 20.37 -17.47
CA ASN A 220 16.73 19.56 -18.10
C ASN A 220 17.46 20.35 -19.18
N ALA A 221 16.73 21.12 -20.01
CA ALA A 221 17.32 22.01 -21.00
C ALA A 221 18.18 23.11 -20.35
N GLU A 222 17.71 23.74 -19.27
CA GLU A 222 18.47 24.71 -18.47
C GLU A 222 19.79 24.11 -17.96
N ARG A 223 19.74 22.89 -17.40
CA ARG A 223 20.95 22.19 -16.91
C ARG A 223 21.94 21.92 -18.04
N VAL A 224 21.43 21.49 -19.19
CA VAL A 224 22.26 21.27 -20.38
C VAL A 224 22.85 22.60 -20.84
N ALA A 225 22.04 23.66 -20.97
CA ALA A 225 22.51 25.00 -21.37
C ALA A 225 23.58 25.53 -20.42
N SER A 226 23.33 25.47 -19.12
CA SER A 226 24.29 25.90 -18.09
C SER A 226 25.59 25.09 -18.13
N SER A 227 25.48 23.76 -18.33
CA SER A 227 26.66 22.89 -18.46
C SER A 227 27.50 23.22 -19.73
N LEU A 228 26.81 23.44 -20.86
CA LEU A 228 27.43 23.84 -22.11
C LEU A 228 28.12 25.21 -21.97
N GLN A 229 27.43 26.16 -21.32
CA GLN A 229 27.99 27.49 -21.06
C GLN A 229 29.25 27.42 -20.18
N THR A 230 29.19 26.62 -19.11
CA THR A 230 30.34 26.40 -18.21
C THR A 230 31.52 25.76 -18.95
N ALA A 231 31.22 24.70 -19.73
CA ALA A 231 32.25 24.04 -20.54
C ALA A 231 32.88 25.01 -21.58
N ARG A 232 32.03 25.81 -22.25
CA ARG A 232 32.49 26.82 -23.22
C ARG A 232 33.33 27.90 -22.54
N ALA A 233 32.91 28.40 -21.37
CA ALA A 233 33.67 29.38 -20.62
C ALA A 233 35.04 28.82 -20.20
N ALA A 234 35.12 27.55 -19.79
CA ALA A 234 36.38 26.91 -19.48
C ALA A 234 37.30 26.75 -20.67
N LEU A 235 36.75 26.48 -21.87
CA LEU A 235 37.54 26.34 -23.09
C LEU A 235 37.92 27.69 -23.70
N SER A 236 36.94 28.56 -23.94
CA SER A 236 37.12 29.82 -24.68
C SER A 236 37.49 31.00 -23.78
N GLY A 237 37.23 30.91 -22.46
CA GLY A 237 37.37 32.00 -21.51
C GLY A 237 36.15 32.91 -21.44
N ASP A 238 36.16 33.83 -20.49
CA ASP A 238 35.21 34.92 -20.31
C ASP A 238 35.91 36.28 -20.28
N GLU A 239 35.20 37.37 -19.95
CA GLU A 239 35.73 38.73 -19.92
C GLU A 239 36.90 38.93 -18.94
N GLU A 240 37.03 38.06 -17.92
CA GLU A 240 38.03 38.19 -16.84
C GLU A 240 39.13 37.13 -16.93
N THR A 241 38.86 35.97 -17.55
CA THR A 241 39.79 34.83 -17.58
C THR A 241 40.00 34.29 -18.98
N GLY A 242 41.27 34.14 -19.37
CA GLY A 242 41.62 33.44 -20.61
C GLY A 242 41.36 31.94 -20.47
N GLY A 243 40.51 31.37 -21.34
CA GLY A 243 40.18 29.93 -21.31
C GLY A 243 41.38 29.04 -21.70
N ALA A 244 41.10 27.73 -21.72
CA ALA A 244 42.10 26.72 -22.05
C ALA A 244 42.73 26.94 -23.44
N ILE A 245 41.93 27.41 -24.42
CA ILE A 245 42.37 27.74 -25.76
C ILE A 245 43.43 28.86 -25.72
N ALA A 246 43.18 29.93 -24.97
CA ALA A 246 44.13 31.03 -24.83
C ALA A 246 45.44 30.59 -24.15
N ALA A 247 45.32 29.79 -23.09
CA ALA A 247 46.48 29.22 -22.38
C ALA A 247 47.29 28.29 -23.28
N LEU A 248 46.61 27.42 -24.05
CA LEU A 248 47.27 26.49 -24.95
C LEU A 248 47.89 27.22 -26.17
N SER A 249 47.21 28.24 -26.69
CA SER A 249 47.74 29.13 -27.77
C SER A 249 49.02 29.85 -27.32
N GLY A 250 49.04 30.39 -26.08
CA GLY A 250 50.24 30.96 -25.48
C GLY A 250 51.39 29.95 -25.36
N ALA A 251 51.07 28.73 -24.95
CA ALA A 251 52.04 27.64 -24.87
C ALA A 251 52.55 27.21 -26.26
N ALA A 252 51.65 27.10 -27.24
CA ALA A 252 52.02 26.78 -28.62
C ALA A 252 52.95 27.81 -29.21
N SER A 253 52.62 29.10 -29.03
CA SER A 253 53.48 30.22 -29.49
C SER A 253 54.87 30.17 -28.85
N SER A 254 54.92 29.98 -27.53
CA SER A 254 56.16 29.87 -26.77
C SER A 254 57.02 28.68 -27.19
N LEU A 255 56.38 27.53 -27.44
CA LEU A 255 57.06 26.32 -27.92
C LEU A 255 57.55 26.46 -29.38
N ALA A 256 56.77 27.14 -30.25
CA ALA A 256 57.13 27.41 -31.61
C ALA A 256 58.40 28.33 -31.67
N ASP A 257 58.42 29.34 -30.79
CA ASP A 257 59.59 30.21 -30.67
C ASP A 257 60.85 29.50 -30.13
N ALA A 258 60.67 28.69 -29.10
CA ALA A 258 61.72 27.82 -28.50
C ALA A 258 62.24 26.79 -29.52
N GLY A 259 61.35 26.20 -30.33
CA GLY A 259 61.66 25.23 -31.38
C GLY A 259 62.54 25.77 -32.52
N ARG A 260 62.61 27.10 -32.69
CA ARG A 260 63.55 27.73 -33.64
C ARG A 260 64.99 27.57 -33.20
N PHE A 261 65.21 27.39 -31.89
CA PHE A 261 66.54 27.27 -31.30
C PHE A 261 66.89 25.85 -30.88
N MET A 262 65.87 24.99 -30.65
CA MET A 262 66.07 23.65 -30.21
C MET A 262 65.10 22.68 -30.96
N GLN A 263 65.65 22.00 -32.00
CA GLN A 263 64.86 21.14 -32.89
C GLN A 263 64.13 19.98 -32.20
N GLU A 264 64.69 19.52 -31.09
CA GLU A 264 64.08 18.43 -30.29
C GLU A 264 62.71 18.80 -29.71
N LEU A 265 62.36 20.10 -29.66
CA LEU A 265 61.05 20.60 -29.21
C LEU A 265 59.99 20.60 -30.31
N GLN A 266 60.35 20.43 -31.58
CA GLN A 266 59.40 20.48 -32.69
C GLN A 266 58.26 19.42 -32.55
N PRO A 267 58.52 18.14 -32.18
CA PRO A 267 57.43 17.17 -32.01
C PRO A 267 56.45 17.55 -30.88
N VAL A 268 56.95 18.21 -29.82
CA VAL A 268 56.11 18.68 -28.71
C VAL A 268 55.29 19.89 -29.16
N SER A 269 55.91 20.85 -29.90
CA SER A 269 55.23 22.00 -30.46
C SER A 269 54.07 21.59 -31.37
N GLN A 270 54.31 20.65 -32.30
CA GLN A 270 53.28 20.12 -33.21
C GLN A 270 52.13 19.41 -32.44
N ARG A 271 52.48 18.69 -31.38
CA ARG A 271 51.43 18.08 -30.54
C ARG A 271 50.57 19.10 -29.83
N VAL A 272 51.17 20.16 -29.29
CA VAL A 272 50.42 21.22 -28.59
C VAL A 272 49.57 22.01 -29.60
N GLU A 273 50.09 22.24 -30.82
CA GLU A 273 49.33 22.86 -31.89
C GLU A 273 48.14 21.99 -32.35
N GLY A 274 48.35 20.67 -32.49
CA GLY A 274 47.26 19.70 -32.76
C GLY A 274 46.19 19.72 -31.68
N LEU A 275 46.57 19.73 -30.38
CA LEU A 275 45.64 19.83 -29.27
C LEU A 275 44.87 21.16 -29.25
N LEU A 276 45.50 22.26 -29.70
CA LEU A 276 44.85 23.55 -29.83
C LEU A 276 43.71 23.48 -30.87
N TYR A 277 43.98 22.92 -32.05
CA TYR A 277 42.96 22.74 -33.09
C TYR A 277 41.80 21.83 -32.61
N GLU A 278 42.13 20.74 -31.94
CA GLU A 278 41.09 19.85 -31.35
C GLU A 278 40.22 20.58 -30.31
N LEU A 279 40.82 21.44 -29.47
CA LEU A 279 40.09 22.24 -28.50
C LEU A 279 39.23 23.32 -29.15
N GLU A 280 39.73 23.98 -30.23
CA GLU A 280 38.95 24.95 -30.99
C GLU A 280 37.73 24.29 -31.67
N GLU A 281 37.91 23.09 -32.25
CA GLU A 281 36.84 22.30 -32.83
C GLU A 281 35.79 21.93 -31.76
N CYS A 282 36.24 21.42 -30.59
CA CYS A 282 35.37 21.15 -29.48
C CYS A 282 34.58 22.37 -29.00
N ALA A 283 35.21 23.55 -28.97
CA ALA A 283 34.54 24.79 -28.57
C ALA A 283 33.48 25.23 -29.59
N GLU A 284 33.70 25.01 -30.88
CA GLU A 284 32.72 25.29 -31.93
C GLU A 284 31.57 24.27 -31.91
N ASP A 285 31.88 23.00 -31.66
CA ASP A 285 30.83 21.96 -31.45
C ASP A 285 29.95 22.33 -30.28
N LEU A 286 30.52 22.70 -29.13
CA LEU A 286 29.75 23.13 -27.96
C LEU A 286 28.89 24.36 -28.26
N ARG A 287 29.38 25.28 -29.08
CA ARG A 287 28.61 26.44 -29.53
C ARG A 287 27.43 26.00 -30.39
N SER A 288 27.70 25.13 -31.38
CA SER A 288 26.66 24.59 -32.25
C SER A 288 25.55 23.85 -31.46
N TYR A 289 25.94 23.04 -30.47
CA TYR A 289 24.97 22.39 -29.58
C TYR A 289 24.21 23.39 -28.72
N ALA A 290 24.88 24.44 -28.23
CA ALA A 290 24.21 25.49 -27.45
C ALA A 290 23.20 26.27 -28.29
N ASP A 291 23.57 26.59 -29.56
CA ASP A 291 22.69 27.30 -30.50
C ASP A 291 21.50 26.45 -30.99
N GLN A 292 21.61 25.10 -30.96
CA GLN A 292 20.54 24.18 -31.28
C GLN A 292 19.60 23.95 -30.09
N LEU A 293 19.98 24.35 -28.88
CA LEU A 293 19.19 24.17 -27.70
C LEU A 293 18.06 25.23 -27.69
N ASP A 294 16.86 24.78 -27.97
CA ASP A 294 15.66 25.63 -27.89
C ASP A 294 15.28 25.79 -26.40
N PHE A 295 16.04 26.60 -25.68
CA PHE A 295 15.81 26.91 -24.26
C PHE A 295 15.60 28.41 -24.10
N ASP A 296 14.40 28.74 -23.67
CA ASP A 296 14.05 30.08 -23.21
C ASP A 296 13.85 30.08 -21.69
N ALA A 297 14.65 30.83 -20.98
CA ALA A 297 14.55 30.99 -19.54
C ALA A 297 13.21 31.60 -19.11
N GLU A 298 12.63 32.46 -19.95
CA GLU A 298 11.33 33.08 -19.70
C GLU A 298 10.21 32.04 -19.72
N ASP A 299 10.32 30.97 -20.53
CA ASP A 299 9.35 29.86 -20.57
C ASP A 299 9.37 29.06 -19.28
N LEU A 300 10.56 28.79 -18.73
CA LEU A 300 10.69 28.12 -17.45
C LEU A 300 10.12 29.00 -16.32
N GLU A 301 10.47 30.28 -16.28
CA GLU A 301 9.97 31.22 -15.28
C GLU A 301 8.45 31.37 -15.36
N ARG A 302 7.89 31.47 -16.57
CA ARG A 302 6.43 31.47 -16.81
C ARG A 302 5.78 30.18 -16.31
N THR A 303 6.37 29.03 -16.61
CA THR A 303 5.89 27.72 -16.18
C THR A 303 5.92 27.58 -14.65
N GLU A 304 7.02 27.97 -14.01
CA GLU A 304 7.16 27.93 -12.55
C GLU A 304 6.23 28.95 -11.87
N SER A 305 6.11 30.14 -12.43
CA SER A 305 5.17 31.16 -11.95
C SER A 305 3.73 30.65 -12.03
N ARG A 306 3.34 30.03 -13.17
CA ARG A 306 2.02 29.47 -13.36
C ARG A 306 1.76 28.28 -12.41
N LEU A 307 2.72 27.37 -12.26
CA LEU A 307 2.70 26.28 -11.29
C LEU A 307 2.55 26.80 -9.85
N GLY A 308 3.25 27.90 -9.53
CA GLY A 308 3.14 28.56 -8.23
C GLY A 308 1.71 29.08 -7.95
N ILE A 309 1.05 29.63 -8.98
CA ILE A 309 -0.34 30.07 -8.90
C ILE A 309 -1.27 28.87 -8.68
N ILE A 310 -1.15 27.83 -9.53
CA ILE A 310 -1.99 26.63 -9.44
C ILE A 310 -1.85 25.99 -8.05
N ARG A 311 -0.62 25.72 -7.59
CA ARG A 311 -0.37 25.10 -6.28
C ARG A 311 -0.88 25.92 -5.10
N ARG A 312 -0.74 27.22 -5.16
CA ARG A 312 -1.29 28.10 -4.13
C ARG A 312 -2.80 27.99 -4.07
N LEU A 313 -3.46 27.96 -5.23
CA LEU A 313 -4.91 27.84 -5.31
C LEU A 313 -5.39 26.43 -4.96
N THR A 314 -4.78 25.39 -5.50
CA THR A 314 -5.15 24.01 -5.17
C THR A 314 -4.93 23.71 -3.69
N THR A 315 -3.81 24.15 -3.09
CA THR A 315 -3.57 24.02 -1.65
C THR A 315 -4.62 24.77 -0.81
N LYS A 316 -5.06 25.93 -1.29
CA LYS A 316 -6.05 26.75 -0.59
C LYS A 316 -7.49 26.24 -0.76
N TYR A 317 -7.81 25.63 -1.90
CA TYR A 317 -9.18 25.33 -2.32
C TYR A 317 -9.48 23.84 -2.58
N GLY A 318 -8.68 22.89 -2.07
CA GLY A 318 -9.13 21.49 -2.04
C GLY A 318 -8.12 20.42 -2.47
N GLY A 319 -6.88 20.78 -2.79
CA GLY A 319 -5.80 19.82 -3.05
C GLY A 319 -5.61 19.41 -4.53
N SER A 320 -6.57 19.71 -5.41
CA SER A 320 -6.46 19.50 -6.86
C SER A 320 -7.13 20.61 -7.65
N GLU A 321 -6.88 20.66 -8.98
CA GLU A 321 -7.50 21.63 -9.88
C GLU A 321 -9.02 21.40 -9.98
N GLU A 322 -9.42 20.12 -10.07
CA GLU A 322 -10.83 19.72 -10.07
C GLU A 322 -11.53 20.17 -8.79
N ALA A 323 -10.89 19.96 -7.63
CA ALA A 323 -11.44 20.35 -6.34
C ALA A 323 -11.55 21.89 -6.20
N ALA A 324 -10.58 22.65 -6.75
CA ALA A 324 -10.65 24.10 -6.76
C ALA A 324 -11.76 24.62 -7.69
N LEU A 325 -11.99 23.98 -8.84
CA LEU A 325 -13.09 24.28 -9.76
C LEU A 325 -14.45 23.88 -9.18
N GLU A 326 -14.50 22.74 -8.48
CA GLU A 326 -15.69 22.33 -7.74
C GLU A 326 -16.01 23.31 -6.61
N PHE A 327 -15.01 23.79 -5.89
CA PHE A 327 -15.16 24.83 -4.90
C PHE A 327 -15.71 26.14 -5.50
N LEU A 328 -15.20 26.55 -6.68
CA LEU A 328 -15.68 27.71 -7.42
C LEU A 328 -17.18 27.60 -7.71
N GLU A 329 -17.61 26.46 -8.21
CA GLU A 329 -19.02 26.22 -8.54
C GLU A 329 -19.90 26.21 -7.28
N GLN A 330 -19.43 25.59 -6.20
CA GLN A 330 -20.10 25.62 -4.91
C GLN A 330 -20.20 27.05 -4.36
N ALA A 331 -19.15 27.86 -4.49
CA ALA A 331 -19.14 29.24 -4.07
C ALA A 331 -20.13 30.12 -4.85
N ARG A 332 -20.27 29.90 -6.18
CA ARG A 332 -21.28 30.55 -7.02
C ARG A 332 -22.69 30.21 -6.58
N GLN A 333 -22.96 28.90 -6.38
CA GLN A 333 -24.27 28.42 -5.93
C GLN A 333 -24.60 28.97 -4.52
N GLU A 334 -23.60 29.10 -3.66
CA GLU A 334 -23.75 29.69 -2.35
C GLU A 334 -24.12 31.17 -2.43
N LEU A 335 -23.42 31.92 -3.30
CA LEU A 335 -23.69 33.33 -3.54
C LEU A 335 -25.13 33.55 -4.01
N GLU A 336 -25.56 32.81 -5.05
CA GLU A 336 -26.93 32.85 -5.57
C GLU A 336 -27.97 32.48 -4.49
N THR A 337 -27.66 31.47 -3.68
CA THR A 337 -28.51 31.02 -2.58
C THR A 337 -28.68 32.09 -1.51
N ILE A 338 -27.61 32.81 -1.17
CA ILE A 338 -27.65 33.89 -0.19
C ILE A 338 -28.42 35.12 -0.74
N GLU A 339 -28.28 35.43 -2.02
CA GLU A 339 -28.95 36.56 -2.66
C GLU A 339 -30.46 36.33 -2.83
N MET A 340 -30.92 35.06 -2.95
CA MET A 340 -32.34 34.70 -3.10
C MET A 340 -32.99 34.15 -1.82
N SER A 341 -32.58 34.60 -0.67
CA SER A 341 -32.58 33.87 0.60
C SER A 341 -33.93 33.45 1.25
N ASP A 342 -35.04 34.13 1.09
CA ASP A 342 -36.23 33.83 1.91
C ASP A 342 -37.15 32.74 1.34
N GLU A 343 -37.45 32.78 0.05
CA GLU A 343 -38.19 31.68 -0.63
C GLU A 343 -37.39 30.37 -0.66
N LEU A 344 -36.07 30.50 -0.86
CA LEU A 344 -35.19 29.37 -0.92
C LEU A 344 -35.06 28.66 0.44
N ALA A 345 -35.01 29.43 1.56
CA ALA A 345 -34.98 28.85 2.91
C ALA A 345 -36.24 28.02 3.21
N ALA A 346 -37.42 28.53 2.86
CA ALA A 346 -38.69 27.83 3.05
C ALA A 346 -38.72 26.53 2.21
N ARG A 347 -38.27 26.59 0.96
CA ARG A 347 -38.19 25.44 0.05
C ARG A 347 -37.20 24.41 0.58
N LEU A 348 -35.99 24.85 1.01
CA LEU A 348 -34.98 23.95 1.54
C LEU A 348 -35.42 23.27 2.85
N ARG A 349 -36.22 23.94 3.70
CA ARG A 349 -36.80 23.32 4.91
C ARG A 349 -37.76 22.19 4.55
N ALA A 350 -38.63 22.40 3.56
CA ALA A 350 -39.52 21.33 3.07
C ALA A 350 -38.75 20.16 2.44
N GLU A 351 -37.75 20.46 1.60
CA GLU A 351 -36.88 19.45 1.01
C GLU A 351 -36.09 18.67 2.07
N LEU A 352 -35.65 19.33 3.15
CA LEU A 352 -34.91 18.72 4.27
C LEU A 352 -35.79 17.71 5.03
N GLU A 353 -37.06 18.04 5.28
CA GLU A 353 -37.98 17.14 5.99
C GLU A 353 -38.25 15.88 5.14
N THR A 354 -38.48 16.02 3.84
CA THR A 354 -38.61 14.88 2.93
C THR A 354 -37.34 14.02 2.90
N ALA A 355 -36.16 14.65 2.78
CA ALA A 355 -34.88 13.93 2.77
C ALA A 355 -34.60 13.24 4.12
N ARG A 356 -35.11 13.80 5.23
CA ARG A 356 -35.03 13.18 6.56
C ARG A 356 -35.89 11.94 6.66
N GLU A 357 -37.11 11.97 6.16
CA GLU A 357 -37.99 10.80 6.11
C GLU A 357 -37.38 9.68 5.25
N ASP A 358 -36.88 10.01 4.05
CA ASP A 358 -36.18 9.08 3.17
C ASP A 358 -34.98 8.43 3.87
N LEU A 359 -34.19 9.24 4.58
CA LEU A 359 -33.00 8.79 5.32
C LEU A 359 -33.37 7.83 6.46
N ILE A 360 -34.42 8.17 7.23
CA ILE A 360 -34.90 7.31 8.34
C ILE A 360 -35.39 5.97 7.79
N ALA A 361 -36.17 5.99 6.72
CA ALA A 361 -36.65 4.76 6.09
C ALA A 361 -35.49 3.89 5.53
N ALA A 362 -34.47 4.52 4.95
CA ALA A 362 -33.28 3.80 4.50
C ALA A 362 -32.46 3.25 5.67
N ALA A 363 -32.33 3.99 6.77
CA ALA A 363 -31.66 3.55 7.99
C ALA A 363 -32.35 2.34 8.62
N GLU A 364 -33.67 2.34 8.74
CA GLU A 364 -34.45 1.22 9.28
C GLU A 364 -34.28 -0.07 8.43
N LYS A 365 -34.26 0.07 7.10
CA LYS A 365 -33.98 -1.05 6.20
C LYS A 365 -32.57 -1.60 6.41
N LEU A 366 -31.57 -0.74 6.53
CA LEU A 366 -30.20 -1.13 6.77
C LEU A 366 -30.06 -1.81 8.14
N THR A 367 -30.64 -1.25 9.19
CA THR A 367 -30.63 -1.84 10.54
C THR A 367 -31.28 -3.21 10.56
N THR A 368 -32.42 -3.40 9.86
CA THR A 368 -33.10 -4.68 9.76
C THR A 368 -32.21 -5.71 9.06
N ALA A 369 -31.63 -5.36 7.91
CA ALA A 369 -30.73 -6.22 7.17
C ALA A 369 -29.47 -6.59 7.98
N ARG A 370 -28.95 -5.65 8.79
CA ARG A 370 -27.83 -5.91 9.72
C ARG A 370 -28.21 -6.89 10.82
N ARG A 371 -29.43 -6.83 11.35
CA ARG A 371 -29.91 -7.80 12.35
C ARG A 371 -29.97 -9.21 11.77
N ASP A 372 -30.44 -9.36 10.53
CA ASP A 372 -30.46 -10.64 9.85
C ASP A 372 -29.04 -11.17 9.60
N ALA A 373 -28.12 -10.29 9.16
CA ALA A 373 -26.71 -10.63 9.00
C ALA A 373 -26.06 -11.00 10.34
N ALA A 374 -26.37 -10.31 11.43
CA ALA A 374 -25.88 -10.61 12.77
C ALA A 374 -26.34 -11.99 13.24
N ALA A 375 -27.61 -12.33 13.03
CA ALA A 375 -28.14 -13.66 13.36
C ALA A 375 -27.44 -14.76 12.54
N LEU A 376 -27.21 -14.53 11.26
CA LEU A 376 -26.46 -15.45 10.39
C LEU A 376 -25.02 -15.62 10.87
N PHE A 377 -24.34 -14.51 11.20
CA PHE A 377 -22.96 -14.52 11.69
C PHE A 377 -22.84 -15.29 13.00
N THR A 378 -23.69 -14.97 13.96
CA THR A 378 -23.74 -15.67 15.27
C THR A 378 -23.90 -17.17 15.10
N ARG A 379 -24.82 -17.60 14.24
CA ARG A 379 -25.06 -19.02 13.98
C ARG A 379 -23.83 -19.68 13.35
N ARG A 380 -23.29 -19.11 12.26
CA ARG A 380 -22.13 -19.67 11.55
C ARG A 380 -20.91 -19.77 12.44
N VAL A 381 -20.60 -18.70 13.19
CA VAL A 381 -19.48 -18.71 14.13
C VAL A 381 -19.70 -19.75 15.24
N GLY A 382 -20.93 -19.91 15.72
CA GLY A 382 -21.28 -20.97 16.70
C GLY A 382 -21.01 -22.38 16.16
N GLU A 383 -21.35 -22.66 14.91
CA GLU A 383 -21.05 -23.92 14.23
C GLU A 383 -19.51 -24.14 14.12
N GLU A 384 -18.75 -23.11 13.76
CA GLU A 384 -17.30 -23.18 13.70
C GLU A 384 -16.64 -23.37 15.08
N LEU A 385 -17.15 -22.69 16.11
CA LEU A 385 -16.67 -22.86 17.49
C LEU A 385 -16.93 -24.27 18.00
N ALA A 386 -18.13 -24.82 17.74
CA ALA A 386 -18.45 -26.21 18.08
C ALA A 386 -17.50 -27.18 17.34
N PHE A 387 -17.21 -26.94 16.05
CA PHE A 387 -16.25 -27.74 15.32
C PHE A 387 -14.84 -27.67 15.93
N LEU A 388 -14.43 -26.53 16.45
CA LEU A 388 -13.11 -26.31 17.09
C LEU A 388 -13.07 -26.77 18.58
N ASP A 389 -14.00 -27.62 19.01
CA ASP A 389 -14.14 -28.14 20.41
C ASP A 389 -14.40 -27.03 21.45
N MET A 390 -15.18 -26.01 21.05
CA MET A 390 -15.62 -24.91 21.93
C MET A 390 -17.15 -24.73 21.93
N PRO A 391 -17.95 -25.79 22.20
CA PRO A 391 -19.41 -25.71 22.08
C PRO A 391 -20.07 -24.83 23.16
N GLY A 392 -19.34 -24.49 24.23
CA GLY A 392 -19.80 -23.62 25.30
C GLY A 392 -19.57 -22.12 25.03
N VAL A 393 -18.79 -21.79 24.01
CA VAL A 393 -18.52 -20.39 23.64
C VAL A 393 -19.60 -19.88 22.70
N THR A 394 -20.15 -18.72 23.01
CA THR A 394 -21.15 -18.08 22.15
C THR A 394 -20.73 -16.70 21.74
N LEU A 395 -20.93 -16.38 20.44
CA LEU A 395 -20.83 -15.04 19.91
C LEU A 395 -22.16 -14.32 20.03
N GLU A 396 -22.13 -13.09 20.47
CA GLU A 396 -23.26 -12.18 20.46
C GLU A 396 -22.89 -10.93 19.66
N VAL A 397 -23.78 -10.45 18.81
CA VAL A 397 -23.61 -9.18 18.08
C VAL A 397 -24.50 -8.14 18.74
N SER A 398 -23.89 -7.29 19.55
CA SER A 398 -24.58 -6.14 20.13
C SER A 398 -24.84 -5.09 19.05
N MET A 399 -26.08 -4.63 18.95
CA MET A 399 -26.48 -3.57 18.04
C MET A 399 -27.26 -2.50 18.82
N GLU A 400 -26.63 -1.36 18.99
CA GLU A 400 -27.21 -0.20 19.67
C GLU A 400 -27.52 0.90 18.65
N SER A 401 -28.64 1.60 18.86
CA SER A 401 -28.96 2.78 18.08
C SER A 401 -27.96 3.92 18.38
N ALA A 402 -27.43 4.52 17.33
CA ALA A 402 -26.46 5.59 17.40
C ALA A 402 -26.90 6.76 16.49
N PRO A 403 -26.29 7.94 16.63
CA PRO A 403 -26.54 9.04 15.69
C PRO A 403 -26.24 8.61 14.24
N LEU A 404 -27.08 9.07 13.31
CA LEU A 404 -26.93 8.78 11.90
C LEU A 404 -25.59 9.35 11.39
N THR A 405 -24.81 8.48 10.77
CA THR A 405 -23.50 8.79 10.16
C THR A 405 -23.49 8.35 8.70
N ALA A 406 -22.39 8.57 7.98
CA ALA A 406 -22.25 8.08 6.60
C ALA A 406 -22.36 6.56 6.48
N VAL A 407 -22.13 5.81 7.55
CA VAL A 407 -22.14 4.33 7.57
C VAL A 407 -23.39 3.72 8.19
N GLY A 408 -24.36 4.52 8.61
CA GLY A 408 -25.58 4.06 9.25
C GLY A 408 -25.84 4.69 10.61
N GLY A 409 -26.90 4.23 11.28
CA GLY A 409 -27.32 4.62 12.63
C GLY A 409 -27.12 3.53 13.68
N ASP A 410 -26.31 2.51 13.37
CA ASP A 410 -26.07 1.38 14.26
C ASP A 410 -24.62 1.38 14.76
N ARG A 411 -24.45 1.22 16.06
CA ARG A 411 -23.19 0.84 16.67
C ARG A 411 -23.17 -0.67 16.84
N VAL A 412 -22.25 -1.33 16.17
CA VAL A 412 -22.12 -2.80 16.18
C VAL A 412 -20.89 -3.17 16.99
N GLU A 413 -21.05 -4.11 17.94
CA GLU A 413 -19.92 -4.66 18.69
C GLU A 413 -20.07 -6.19 18.83
N PHE A 414 -19.00 -6.93 18.56
CA PHE A 414 -18.93 -8.37 18.73
C PHE A 414 -18.52 -8.70 20.15
N LEU A 415 -19.37 -9.46 20.83
CA LEU A 415 -19.19 -9.88 22.21
C LEU A 415 -19.07 -11.40 22.26
N ILE A 416 -18.29 -11.91 23.21
CA ILE A 416 -18.11 -13.35 23.43
C ILE A 416 -18.46 -13.69 24.89
N ALA A 417 -19.29 -14.70 25.07
CA ALA A 417 -19.42 -15.42 26.34
C ALA A 417 -18.56 -16.69 26.27
N ALA A 418 -17.49 -16.74 27.08
CA ALA A 418 -16.53 -17.84 27.06
C ALA A 418 -17.09 -19.12 27.69
N ASN A 419 -18.04 -19.00 28.62
CA ASN A 419 -18.69 -20.11 29.28
C ASN A 419 -20.22 -19.94 29.32
N PRO A 420 -20.99 -21.01 29.29
CA PRO A 420 -22.44 -20.93 29.44
C PRO A 420 -22.85 -20.23 30.75
N GLY A 421 -23.70 -19.21 30.65
CA GLY A 421 -24.18 -18.46 31.80
C GLY A 421 -23.29 -17.27 32.22
N GLU A 422 -22.14 -17.05 31.58
CA GLU A 422 -21.37 -15.84 31.76
C GLU A 422 -21.88 -14.70 30.85
N PRO A 423 -21.80 -13.44 31.31
CA PRO A 423 -22.18 -12.32 30.47
C PRO A 423 -21.18 -12.18 29.30
N ALA A 424 -21.72 -11.91 28.11
CA ALA A 424 -20.90 -11.63 26.93
C ALA A 424 -20.07 -10.37 27.14
N LYS A 425 -18.79 -10.42 26.75
CA LYS A 425 -17.80 -9.32 26.88
C LYS A 425 -17.17 -9.02 25.52
N PRO A 426 -16.70 -7.78 25.32
CA PRO A 426 -15.92 -7.46 24.12
C PRO A 426 -14.79 -8.46 23.88
N ILE A 427 -14.60 -8.86 22.63
CA ILE A 427 -13.56 -9.84 22.25
C ILE A 427 -12.18 -9.41 22.74
N SER A 428 -11.90 -8.12 22.76
CA SER A 428 -10.66 -7.54 23.26
C SER A 428 -10.35 -7.80 24.74
N ARG A 429 -11.34 -8.29 25.51
CA ARG A 429 -11.22 -8.56 26.96
C ARG A 429 -11.09 -10.06 27.27
N ILE A 430 -10.93 -10.91 26.28
CA ILE A 430 -10.71 -12.35 26.48
C ILE A 430 -9.28 -12.56 26.95
N ALA A 431 -9.12 -13.20 28.10
CA ALA A 431 -7.83 -13.32 28.80
C ALA A 431 -6.95 -14.48 28.33
N SER A 432 -7.54 -15.52 27.70
CA SER A 432 -6.83 -16.75 27.29
C SER A 432 -6.36 -16.66 25.85
N GLY A 433 -5.04 -16.66 25.61
CA GLY A 433 -4.46 -16.58 24.27
C GLY A 433 -4.91 -17.71 23.33
N GLY A 434 -4.97 -18.94 23.83
CA GLY A 434 -5.39 -20.11 23.01
C GLY A 434 -6.88 -20.12 22.68
N GLU A 435 -7.74 -19.65 23.61
CA GLU A 435 -9.17 -19.50 23.34
C GLU A 435 -9.43 -18.38 22.34
N LEU A 436 -8.77 -17.23 22.54
CA LEU A 436 -8.86 -16.11 21.64
C LEU A 436 -8.43 -16.49 20.21
N SER A 437 -7.33 -17.22 20.06
CA SER A 437 -6.85 -17.68 18.73
C SER A 437 -7.88 -18.55 18.01
N ARG A 438 -8.55 -19.47 18.72
CA ARG A 438 -9.60 -20.32 18.13
C ARG A 438 -10.88 -19.54 17.79
N ILE A 439 -11.30 -18.63 18.67
CA ILE A 439 -12.44 -17.74 18.41
C ILE A 439 -12.15 -16.87 17.17
N MET A 440 -10.96 -16.30 17.11
CA MET A 440 -10.53 -15.51 15.96
C MET A 440 -10.48 -16.34 14.68
N LEU A 441 -10.01 -17.60 14.74
CA LEU A 441 -10.04 -18.50 13.60
C LEU A 441 -11.48 -18.81 13.14
N ALA A 442 -12.39 -19.10 14.07
CA ALA A 442 -13.80 -19.35 13.77
C ALA A 442 -14.44 -18.15 13.06
N MET A 443 -14.27 -16.95 13.62
CA MET A 443 -14.78 -15.72 13.03
C MET A 443 -14.18 -15.44 11.65
N LYS A 444 -12.87 -15.58 11.52
CA LYS A 444 -12.15 -15.34 10.27
C LYS A 444 -12.51 -16.35 9.19
N SER A 445 -12.75 -17.61 9.56
CA SER A 445 -13.23 -18.63 8.61
C SER A 445 -14.57 -18.23 7.98
N VAL A 446 -15.50 -17.71 8.81
CA VAL A 446 -16.81 -17.25 8.32
C VAL A 446 -16.66 -15.97 7.49
N LEU A 447 -15.84 -15.03 7.91
CA LEU A 447 -15.62 -13.76 7.20
C LEU A 447 -14.82 -13.95 5.91
N ALA A 448 -13.89 -14.90 5.88
CA ALA A 448 -13.10 -15.20 4.69
C ALA A 448 -13.97 -15.67 3.50
N GLU A 449 -15.14 -16.24 3.73
CA GLU A 449 -16.04 -16.64 2.65
C GLU A 449 -16.57 -15.46 1.83
N VAL A 450 -16.54 -14.26 2.39
CA VAL A 450 -17.06 -13.02 1.78
C VAL A 450 -15.97 -11.99 1.45
N ASP A 451 -14.72 -12.25 1.86
CA ASP A 451 -13.58 -11.40 1.47
C ASP A 451 -13.12 -11.77 0.06
N ASP A 452 -12.98 -10.77 -0.82
CA ASP A 452 -12.47 -10.95 -2.20
C ASP A 452 -10.94 -11.11 -2.27
N ILE A 453 -10.28 -11.37 -1.13
CA ILE A 453 -8.83 -11.52 -1.06
C ILE A 453 -8.44 -12.98 -1.26
N ASP A 454 -7.68 -13.24 -2.31
CA ASP A 454 -7.29 -14.59 -2.72
C ASP A 454 -6.24 -15.25 -1.83
N THR A 455 -5.40 -14.46 -1.15
CA THR A 455 -4.30 -14.99 -0.34
C THR A 455 -4.48 -14.62 1.13
N LEU A 456 -4.59 -15.64 1.98
CA LEU A 456 -4.68 -15.50 3.44
C LEU A 456 -3.41 -16.05 4.08
N VAL A 457 -2.82 -15.30 5.00
CA VAL A 457 -1.63 -15.72 5.76
C VAL A 457 -2.03 -15.88 7.21
N PHE A 458 -1.80 -17.06 7.77
CA PHE A 458 -2.06 -17.37 9.17
C PHE A 458 -0.75 -17.57 9.92
N ASP A 459 -0.44 -16.65 10.82
CA ASP A 459 0.69 -16.74 11.74
C ASP A 459 0.19 -17.00 13.16
N GLU A 460 0.92 -17.86 13.90
CA GLU A 460 0.60 -18.21 15.29
C GLU A 460 -0.83 -18.77 15.53
N VAL A 461 -1.45 -19.37 14.51
CA VAL A 461 -2.79 -19.98 14.64
C VAL A 461 -2.80 -21.17 15.61
N ASP A 462 -1.64 -21.73 15.88
CA ASP A 462 -1.38 -22.87 16.74
C ASP A 462 -0.99 -22.49 18.18
N THR A 463 -0.98 -21.21 18.54
CA THR A 463 -0.64 -20.75 19.88
C THR A 463 -1.69 -21.22 20.89
N GLY A 464 -1.26 -21.97 21.91
CA GLY A 464 -2.12 -22.48 22.99
C GLY A 464 -3.09 -23.59 22.61
N ILE A 465 -2.90 -24.23 21.45
CA ILE A 465 -3.66 -25.40 21.03
C ILE A 465 -2.77 -26.64 20.90
N SER A 466 -3.34 -27.82 21.05
CA SER A 466 -2.64 -29.10 20.89
C SER A 466 -3.61 -30.24 20.53
N GLY A 467 -3.06 -31.37 20.14
CA GLY A 467 -3.80 -32.61 19.94
C GLY A 467 -5.00 -32.46 18.98
N ARG A 468 -6.18 -32.78 19.46
CA ARG A 468 -7.41 -32.83 18.65
C ARG A 468 -7.85 -31.44 18.14
N ALA A 469 -7.67 -30.41 18.93
CA ALA A 469 -7.97 -29.04 18.51
C ALA A 469 -7.07 -28.59 17.33
N ALA A 470 -5.78 -28.92 17.38
CA ALA A 470 -4.84 -28.62 16.29
C ALA A 470 -5.21 -29.35 14.98
N LEU A 471 -5.66 -30.60 15.08
CA LEU A 471 -6.14 -31.36 13.91
C LEU A 471 -7.35 -30.66 13.27
N LYS A 472 -8.33 -30.23 14.07
CA LYS A 472 -9.52 -29.53 13.58
C LYS A 472 -9.19 -28.18 12.92
N VAL A 473 -8.25 -27.44 13.52
CA VAL A 473 -7.70 -26.21 12.91
C VAL A 473 -7.09 -26.51 11.53
N GLY A 474 -6.26 -27.55 11.44
CA GLY A 474 -5.65 -27.97 10.18
C GLY A 474 -6.69 -28.36 9.13
N ILE A 475 -7.70 -29.15 9.49
CA ILE A 475 -8.82 -29.51 8.61
C ILE A 475 -9.55 -28.27 8.12
N LYS A 476 -9.82 -27.30 9.01
CA LYS A 476 -10.51 -26.07 8.65
C LYS A 476 -9.68 -25.21 7.68
N LEU A 477 -8.38 -25.05 7.93
CA LEU A 477 -7.49 -24.36 7.01
C LEU A 477 -7.49 -25.02 5.63
N ARG A 478 -7.43 -26.37 5.58
CA ARG A 478 -7.49 -27.12 4.33
C ARG A 478 -8.82 -26.92 3.59
N GLN A 479 -9.95 -26.91 4.31
CA GLN A 479 -11.26 -26.63 3.73
C GLN A 479 -11.34 -25.24 3.13
N THR A 480 -10.87 -24.22 3.85
CA THR A 480 -10.84 -22.83 3.39
C THR A 480 -9.91 -22.67 2.19
N ALA A 481 -8.85 -23.47 2.12
CA ALA A 481 -7.87 -23.47 1.04
C ALA A 481 -8.39 -24.06 -0.29
N LYS A 482 -9.61 -24.63 -0.35
CA LYS A 482 -10.19 -25.13 -1.62
C LYS A 482 -10.41 -24.03 -2.65
N ASN A 483 -10.77 -22.85 -2.20
CA ASN A 483 -11.13 -21.73 -3.07
C ASN A 483 -10.14 -20.56 -2.97
N ARG A 484 -9.11 -20.67 -2.14
CA ARG A 484 -8.15 -19.60 -1.83
C ARG A 484 -6.76 -20.16 -1.58
N GLN A 485 -5.78 -19.32 -1.69
CA GLN A 485 -4.43 -19.65 -1.25
C GLN A 485 -4.29 -19.33 0.25
N ILE A 486 -3.83 -20.30 1.02
CA ILE A 486 -3.53 -20.13 2.45
C ILE A 486 -2.05 -20.39 2.69
N LEU A 487 -1.40 -19.47 3.37
CA LEU A 487 -0.06 -19.64 3.91
C LEU A 487 -0.18 -19.76 5.43
N CYS A 488 0.30 -20.85 6.01
CA CYS A 488 0.22 -21.10 7.44
C CYS A 488 1.60 -21.39 8.03
N VAL A 489 1.99 -20.63 9.03
CA VAL A 489 3.18 -20.93 9.83
C VAL A 489 2.77 -21.71 11.06
N THR A 490 3.36 -22.89 11.27
CA THR A 490 3.01 -23.75 12.40
C THR A 490 4.20 -24.53 12.95
N HIS A 491 4.09 -24.95 14.21
CA HIS A 491 4.99 -25.88 14.85
C HIS A 491 4.28 -27.22 15.21
N LEU A 492 2.99 -27.37 14.82
CA LEU A 492 2.19 -28.54 15.13
C LEU A 492 2.07 -29.50 13.94
N ALA A 493 2.42 -30.77 14.16
CA ALA A 493 2.35 -31.81 13.15
C ALA A 493 0.93 -32.01 12.59
N GLN A 494 -0.11 -31.85 13.44
CA GLN A 494 -1.51 -32.02 13.07
C GLN A 494 -1.97 -31.00 12.01
N ILE A 495 -1.45 -29.77 12.08
CA ILE A 495 -1.74 -28.73 11.09
C ILE A 495 -0.87 -28.98 9.85
N ALA A 496 0.43 -29.24 10.06
CA ALA A 496 1.37 -29.47 8.96
C ALA A 496 1.01 -30.69 8.09
N ALA A 497 0.44 -31.73 8.70
CA ALA A 497 -0.07 -32.87 7.95
C ALA A 497 -1.13 -32.47 6.91
N GLN A 498 -2.00 -31.48 7.19
CA GLN A 498 -3.06 -31.05 6.30
C GLN A 498 -2.60 -30.24 5.08
N ALA A 499 -1.31 -29.94 4.97
CA ALA A 499 -0.74 -29.13 3.87
C ALA A 499 -1.01 -29.76 2.49
N HIS A 500 -1.35 -28.93 1.50
CA HIS A 500 -1.19 -29.29 0.09
C HIS A 500 0.27 -29.17 -0.32
N HIS A 501 0.92 -28.06 0.10
CA HIS A 501 2.34 -27.82 -0.09
C HIS A 501 3.03 -27.57 1.25
N HIS A 502 4.07 -28.36 1.53
CA HIS A 502 4.82 -28.28 2.78
C HIS A 502 6.21 -27.73 2.52
N LEU A 503 6.52 -26.61 3.13
CA LEU A 503 7.79 -25.90 3.01
C LEU A 503 8.56 -26.01 4.32
N LEU A 504 9.81 -26.48 4.26
CA LEU A 504 10.69 -26.55 5.43
C LEU A 504 11.62 -25.35 5.46
N ILE A 505 11.63 -24.67 6.59
CA ILE A 505 12.57 -23.60 6.91
C ILE A 505 13.67 -24.20 7.79
N ALA A 506 14.86 -24.35 7.24
CA ALA A 506 16.00 -24.95 7.92
C ALA A 506 17.15 -23.97 8.04
N LYS A 507 17.88 -24.08 9.17
CA LYS A 507 19.16 -23.37 9.37
C LYS A 507 20.30 -24.19 8.83
N GLN A 508 21.20 -23.56 8.11
CA GLN A 508 22.49 -24.11 7.72
C GLN A 508 23.60 -23.22 8.23
N VAL A 509 24.62 -23.81 8.83
CA VAL A 509 25.81 -23.08 9.23
C VAL A 509 26.90 -23.33 8.19
N ARG A 510 27.35 -22.26 7.51
CA ARG A 510 28.46 -22.26 6.57
C ARG A 510 29.44 -21.17 6.97
N ASP A 511 30.72 -21.48 7.03
CA ASP A 511 31.80 -20.54 7.38
C ASP A 511 31.56 -19.73 8.67
N GLY A 512 30.99 -20.39 9.71
CA GLY A 512 30.68 -19.76 11.00
C GLY A 512 29.50 -18.78 10.99
N ARG A 513 28.73 -18.73 9.88
CA ARG A 513 27.51 -17.91 9.74
C ARG A 513 26.29 -18.79 9.56
N THR A 514 25.17 -18.34 10.13
CA THR A 514 23.88 -19.02 9.98
C THR A 514 23.13 -18.48 8.76
N TYR A 515 22.68 -19.40 7.93
CA TYR A 515 21.83 -19.14 6.76
C TYR A 515 20.51 -19.86 6.94
N THR A 516 19.43 -19.24 6.48
CA THR A 516 18.12 -19.89 6.43
C THR A 516 17.82 -20.24 4.98
N GLN A 517 17.43 -21.48 4.77
CA GLN A 517 16.98 -22.00 3.48
C GLN A 517 15.51 -22.43 3.61
N VAL A 518 14.73 -22.16 2.57
CA VAL A 518 13.35 -22.63 2.45
C VAL A 518 13.26 -23.58 1.27
N ALA A 519 12.77 -24.79 1.50
CA ALA A 519 12.65 -25.80 0.47
C ALA A 519 11.31 -26.53 0.54
N PRO A 520 10.68 -26.86 -0.60
CA PRO A 520 9.52 -27.72 -0.62
C PRO A 520 9.91 -29.14 -0.20
N LEU A 521 9.02 -29.80 0.53
CA LEU A 521 9.17 -31.19 0.94
C LEU A 521 8.38 -32.10 0.00
N ASP A 522 9.01 -33.15 -0.45
CA ASP A 522 8.34 -34.30 -1.06
C ASP A 522 7.65 -35.19 0.00
N GLU A 523 7.03 -36.27 -0.41
CA GLU A 523 6.28 -37.15 0.53
C GLU A 523 7.17 -37.71 1.63
N GLU A 524 8.41 -38.13 1.32
CA GLU A 524 9.36 -38.63 2.30
C GLU A 524 9.86 -37.53 3.22
N GLY A 525 10.16 -36.36 2.70
CA GLY A 525 10.55 -35.20 3.48
C GLY A 525 9.45 -34.74 4.43
N ARG A 526 8.19 -34.78 4.00
CA ARG A 526 7.03 -34.52 4.85
C ARG A 526 6.92 -35.51 6.00
N GLU A 527 7.06 -36.82 5.72
CA GLU A 527 7.08 -37.85 6.76
C GLU A 527 8.18 -37.58 7.80
N LEU A 528 9.40 -37.29 7.35
CA LEU A 528 10.54 -37.04 8.22
C LEU A 528 10.35 -35.78 9.06
N GLU A 529 9.86 -34.70 8.48
CA GLU A 529 9.62 -33.45 9.21
C GLU A 529 8.49 -33.59 10.23
N LEU A 530 7.40 -34.25 9.87
CA LEU A 530 6.32 -34.56 10.81
C LEU A 530 6.81 -35.43 11.97
N ALA A 531 7.62 -36.48 11.67
CA ALA A 531 8.22 -37.33 12.69
C ALA A 531 9.13 -36.52 13.64
N ARG A 532 9.93 -35.58 13.10
CA ARG A 532 10.75 -34.66 13.89
C ARG A 532 9.91 -33.79 14.82
N ILE A 533 8.78 -33.23 14.32
CA ILE A 533 7.88 -32.38 15.11
C ILE A 533 7.22 -33.20 16.24
N ILE A 534 6.82 -34.45 15.95
CA ILE A 534 6.13 -35.32 16.93
C ILE A 534 7.08 -35.79 18.02
N GLY A 535 8.26 -36.28 17.63
CA GLY A 535 9.18 -36.99 18.53
C GLY A 535 10.37 -36.15 19.02
N GLY A 536 10.58 -34.93 18.51
CA GLY A 536 11.81 -34.17 18.71
C GLY A 536 12.99 -34.69 17.90
N GLU A 537 13.06 -36.03 17.73
CA GLU A 537 14.02 -36.74 16.88
C GLU A 537 13.27 -37.73 15.98
N VAL A 538 13.86 -38.04 14.82
CA VAL A 538 13.28 -38.99 13.86
C VAL A 538 13.50 -40.42 14.36
N SER A 539 12.47 -40.98 15.00
CA SER A 539 12.41 -42.39 15.42
C SER A 539 11.40 -43.16 14.56
N GLU A 540 11.52 -44.50 14.52
CA GLU A 540 10.58 -45.32 13.74
C GLU A 540 9.13 -45.17 14.25
N ALA A 541 8.93 -45.05 15.56
CA ALA A 541 7.61 -44.80 16.14
C ALA A 541 7.03 -43.44 15.70
N ALA A 542 7.85 -42.38 15.64
CA ALA A 542 7.44 -41.07 15.18
C ALA A 542 7.13 -41.09 13.67
N ARG A 543 7.86 -41.85 12.86
CA ARG A 543 7.59 -42.05 11.44
C ARG A 543 6.25 -42.77 11.20
N VAL A 544 5.95 -43.83 11.97
CA VAL A 544 4.65 -44.51 11.89
C VAL A 544 3.52 -43.54 12.20
N ALA A 545 3.64 -42.76 13.27
CA ALA A 545 2.63 -41.75 13.62
C ALA A 545 2.49 -40.66 12.53
N ALA A 546 3.59 -40.23 11.91
CA ALA A 546 3.57 -39.28 10.80
C ALA A 546 2.84 -39.85 9.57
N ARG A 547 3.10 -41.13 9.21
CA ARG A 547 2.39 -41.81 8.11
C ARG A 547 0.90 -41.93 8.37
N GLU A 548 0.51 -42.29 9.59
CA GLU A 548 -0.90 -42.34 9.97
C GLU A 548 -1.58 -40.98 9.81
N MET A 549 -0.92 -39.88 10.24
CA MET A 549 -1.45 -38.52 10.04
C MET A 549 -1.59 -38.17 8.56
N LEU A 550 -0.62 -38.54 7.73
CA LEU A 550 -0.67 -38.29 6.28
C LEU A 550 -1.72 -39.15 5.58
N SER A 551 -2.03 -40.36 6.06
CA SER A 551 -3.02 -41.24 5.45
C SER A 551 -4.47 -40.85 5.77
N GLN A 552 -4.70 -40.00 6.76
CA GLN A 552 -6.03 -39.52 7.17
C GLN A 552 -6.49 -38.26 6.44
N MET A 553 -5.77 -37.87 5.39
CA MET A 553 -6.02 -36.62 4.62
C MET A 553 -7.07 -36.77 3.51
#